data_fc6eb55438367024fb36c908778c5dc8
#
_entry.id   fc6eb55438367024fb36c908778c5dc8
#
_cell.length_a   1.000
_cell.length_b   1.000
_cell.length_c   1.000
_cell.angle_alpha   90.00
_cell.angle_beta   90.00
_cell.angle_gamma   90.00
#
_symmetry.space_group_name_H-M   'P 1'
#
loop_
_entity.id
_entity.type
_entity.pdbx_description
1 polymer ?
#
loop_
_entity_poly.entity_id
_entity_poly.type
_entity_poly.pdbx_seq_one_letter_code
_entity_poly.pdbx_strand_id
1 'polypeptide(L)'
;MPRPILVRAAIVALLVAAALSPPTAAGSIRAGRLGIGDSVMLGAKDELHARDFGVVDAVVSRQFYDAPARVQHWKRLGRLPKNVVIHLGNNGIVRASDCSHAVQAAGIHRHVFLVTLKVPRSWRILDNRRLRFCARRFANAHLIDWYANSRDHPGWFARDGYHLTASGQTAYASLVARRIAAVP
;
A
#
# COMPACT_ATOMS: atom_id res chain seq x y z
N MET A 1 59.49 -72.05 7.21
CA MET A 1 59.31 -70.82 6.47
C MET A 1 57.84 -70.36 6.55
N PRO A 2 57.52 -69.36 7.37
CA PRO A 2 56.15 -68.92 7.50
C PRO A 2 55.86 -67.85 6.46
N ARG A 3 54.71 -67.91 5.83
CA ARG A 3 54.20 -66.88 4.86
C ARG A 3 53.63 -65.66 5.57
N PRO A 4 53.85 -64.43 5.08
CA PRO A 4 53.25 -63.24 5.69
C PRO A 4 51.75 -63.09 5.28
N ILE A 5 50.93 -62.82 6.30
CA ILE A 5 49.49 -62.49 6.14
C ILE A 5 49.41 -60.99 5.80
N LEU A 6 48.90 -60.68 4.60
CA LEU A 6 48.60 -59.32 4.16
C LEU A 6 47.22 -58.90 4.75
N VAL A 7 47.26 -58.02 5.74
CA VAL A 7 46.06 -57.33 6.25
C VAL A 7 45.74 -56.20 5.31
N ARG A 8 44.63 -56.35 4.57
CA ARG A 8 44.04 -55.26 3.75
C ARG A 8 43.23 -54.33 4.66
N ALA A 9 43.77 -53.13 4.93
CA ALA A 9 43.01 -52.08 5.58
C ALA A 9 42.01 -51.48 4.56
N ALA A 10 40.70 -51.64 4.80
CA ALA A 10 39.66 -50.98 4.06
C ALA A 10 39.44 -49.58 4.63
N ILE A 11 39.82 -48.58 3.87
CA ILE A 11 39.52 -47.18 4.20
C ILE A 11 38.05 -46.90 3.77
N VAL A 12 37.15 -46.78 4.75
CA VAL A 12 35.78 -46.33 4.53
C VAL A 12 35.83 -44.79 4.47
N ALA A 13 35.73 -44.27 3.25
CA ALA A 13 35.56 -42.84 3.04
C ALA A 13 34.12 -42.42 3.36
N LEU A 14 33.93 -41.76 4.49
CA LEU A 14 32.64 -41.17 4.87
C LEU A 14 32.41 -39.90 4.08
N LEU A 15 31.63 -39.95 2.99
CA LEU A 15 31.17 -38.77 2.25
C LEU A 15 30.07 -38.07 3.08
N VAL A 16 30.47 -37.00 3.78
CA VAL A 16 29.51 -36.09 4.39
C VAL A 16 28.93 -35.21 3.26
N ALA A 17 27.74 -35.58 2.77
CA ALA A 17 26.96 -34.75 1.90
C ALA A 17 26.43 -33.56 2.70
N ALA A 18 27.11 -32.40 2.65
CA ALA A 18 26.58 -31.16 3.14
C ALA A 18 25.35 -30.81 2.28
N ALA A 19 24.16 -31.03 2.83
CA ALA A 19 22.91 -30.55 2.24
C ALA A 19 22.97 -29.01 2.23
N LEU A 20 23.30 -28.42 1.09
CA LEU A 20 23.08 -27.00 0.80
C LEU A 20 21.55 -26.78 0.81
N SER A 21 21.02 -26.43 1.97
CA SER A 21 19.64 -25.91 2.04
C SER A 21 19.59 -24.70 1.12
N PRO A 22 18.66 -24.66 0.14
CA PRO A 22 18.49 -23.47 -0.67
C PRO A 22 18.20 -22.30 0.27
N PRO A 23 18.74 -21.09 -0.02
CA PRO A 23 18.42 -19.92 0.78
C PRO A 23 16.90 -19.80 0.79
N THR A 24 16.32 -19.84 2.01
CA THR A 24 14.90 -19.54 2.23
C THR A 24 14.66 -18.22 1.52
N ALA A 25 13.90 -18.25 0.44
CA ALA A 25 13.52 -17.04 -0.31
C ALA A 25 12.99 -16.07 0.74
N ALA A 26 13.76 -15.01 1.00
CA ALA A 26 13.31 -13.90 1.82
C ALA A 26 11.91 -13.56 1.32
N GLY A 27 10.90 -13.80 2.15
CA GLY A 27 9.51 -13.78 1.75
C GLY A 27 9.26 -12.58 0.88
N SER A 28 9.05 -12.78 -0.42
CA SER A 28 8.65 -11.71 -1.30
C SER A 28 7.38 -11.17 -0.67
N ILE A 29 7.45 -9.97 -0.09
CA ILE A 29 6.26 -9.25 0.31
C ILE A 29 5.49 -9.06 -0.99
N ARG A 30 4.63 -10.01 -1.33
CA ARG A 30 3.55 -9.82 -2.27
C ARG A 30 2.54 -8.91 -1.57
N ALA A 31 3.00 -7.72 -1.20
CA ALA A 31 2.12 -6.66 -0.82
C ALA A 31 1.39 -6.27 -2.10
N GLY A 32 0.27 -6.91 -2.38
CA GLY A 32 -0.56 -6.57 -3.52
C GLY A 32 -1.00 -5.11 -3.50
N ARG A 33 -0.91 -4.45 -2.32
CA ARG A 33 -1.44 -3.11 -2.07
C ARG A 33 -0.60 -2.32 -1.08
N LEU A 34 -0.37 -1.03 -1.40
CA LEU A 34 0.25 -0.03 -0.53
C LEU A 34 -0.76 1.09 -0.26
N GLY A 35 -0.97 1.44 1.00
CA GLY A 35 -1.68 2.65 1.40
C GLY A 35 -0.68 3.75 1.76
N ILE A 36 -0.86 4.96 1.22
CA ILE A 36 -0.16 6.18 1.63
C ILE A 36 -1.22 7.15 2.14
N GLY A 37 -1.17 7.50 3.42
CA GLY A 37 -2.25 8.26 4.03
C GLY A 37 -1.88 9.12 5.23
N ASP A 38 -2.89 9.81 5.71
CA ASP A 38 -2.89 10.59 6.95
C ASP A 38 -3.60 9.83 8.10
N SER A 39 -4.03 10.56 9.13
CA SER A 39 -4.72 10.01 10.30
C SER A 39 -6.01 9.23 9.95
N VAL A 40 -6.72 9.59 8.89
CA VAL A 40 -7.95 8.89 8.47
C VAL A 40 -7.62 7.49 7.97
N MET A 41 -6.62 7.35 7.10
CA MET A 41 -6.16 6.04 6.64
C MET A 41 -5.48 5.26 7.78
N LEU A 42 -4.73 5.94 8.65
CA LEU A 42 -4.09 5.32 9.81
C LEU A 42 -5.13 4.67 10.73
N GLY A 43 -6.25 5.34 10.98
CA GLY A 43 -7.35 4.79 11.78
C GLY A 43 -7.97 3.52 11.20
N ALA A 44 -7.93 3.35 9.87
CA ALA A 44 -8.43 2.16 9.19
C ALA A 44 -7.33 1.11 8.89
N LYS A 45 -6.15 1.23 9.50
CA LYS A 45 -4.97 0.41 9.16
C LYS A 45 -5.23 -1.09 9.29
N ASP A 46 -5.83 -1.53 10.38
CA ASP A 46 -6.06 -2.95 10.65
C ASP A 46 -7.09 -3.54 9.66
N GLU A 47 -8.14 -2.78 9.36
CA GLU A 47 -9.14 -3.14 8.37
C GLU A 47 -8.56 -3.21 6.94
N LEU A 48 -7.59 -2.37 6.63
CA LEU A 48 -6.86 -2.41 5.36
C LEU A 48 -5.92 -3.64 5.31
N HIS A 49 -5.20 -3.94 6.40
CA HIS A 49 -4.38 -5.16 6.48
C HIS A 49 -5.22 -6.43 6.30
N ALA A 50 -6.42 -6.50 6.88
CA ALA A 50 -7.36 -7.60 6.68
C ALA A 50 -7.85 -7.72 5.22
N ARG A 51 -7.53 -6.78 4.34
CA ARG A 51 -7.86 -6.74 2.90
C ARG A 51 -6.62 -6.64 2.01
N ASP A 52 -5.58 -7.39 2.36
CA ASP A 52 -4.34 -7.58 1.59
C ASP A 52 -3.48 -6.32 1.39
N PHE A 53 -3.61 -5.31 2.26
CA PHE A 53 -2.63 -4.24 2.30
C PHE A 53 -1.40 -4.74 3.05
N GLY A 54 -0.33 -5.03 2.33
CA GLY A 54 0.93 -5.45 2.94
C GLY A 54 1.61 -4.30 3.70
N VAL A 55 1.35 -3.06 3.28
CA VAL A 55 1.85 -1.85 3.94
C VAL A 55 0.79 -0.76 3.95
N VAL A 56 0.61 -0.15 5.12
CA VAL A 56 -0.13 1.10 5.30
C VAL A 56 0.83 2.14 5.86
N ASP A 57 1.41 2.94 4.95
CA ASP A 57 2.31 4.05 5.25
C ASP A 57 1.49 5.32 5.53
N ALA A 58 0.87 5.35 6.68
CA ALA A 58 0.02 6.45 7.11
C ALA A 58 0.51 7.02 8.43
N VAL A 59 0.52 8.36 8.54
CA VAL A 59 0.90 9.08 9.75
C VAL A 59 0.01 10.29 9.96
N VAL A 60 -0.18 10.68 11.21
CA VAL A 60 -0.95 11.86 11.61
C VAL A 60 -0.40 13.10 10.93
N SER A 61 -1.28 13.99 10.49
CA SER A 61 -0.96 15.31 9.90
C SER A 61 -0.18 15.30 8.57
N ARG A 62 0.04 14.13 7.94
CA ARG A 62 0.71 14.08 6.63
C ARG A 62 -0.06 14.90 5.60
N GLN A 63 0.68 15.65 4.81
CA GLN A 63 0.15 16.51 3.76
C GLN A 63 0.20 15.82 2.40
N PHE A 64 -0.62 16.30 1.44
CA PHE A 64 -0.64 15.71 0.11
C PHE A 64 0.68 15.90 -0.67
N TYR A 65 1.39 16.99 -0.44
CA TYR A 65 2.68 17.26 -1.10
C TYR A 65 3.76 16.22 -0.76
N ASP A 66 3.57 15.42 0.30
CA ASP A 66 4.48 14.32 0.64
C ASP A 66 4.28 13.09 -0.26
N ALA A 67 3.13 12.96 -0.94
CA ALA A 67 2.77 11.77 -1.70
C ALA A 67 3.83 11.39 -2.77
N PRO A 68 4.34 12.32 -3.61
CA PRO A 68 5.35 11.96 -4.61
C PRO A 68 6.62 11.36 -3.99
N ALA A 69 7.10 11.96 -2.89
CA ALA A 69 8.30 11.49 -2.20
C ALA A 69 8.08 10.11 -1.55
N ARG A 70 6.88 9.84 -1.00
CA ARG A 70 6.54 8.54 -0.42
C ARG A 70 6.46 7.45 -1.48
N VAL A 71 5.83 7.73 -2.63
CA VAL A 71 5.81 6.79 -3.78
C VAL A 71 7.23 6.47 -4.24
N GLN A 72 8.08 7.49 -4.41
CA GLN A 72 9.48 7.31 -4.80
C GLN A 72 10.27 6.51 -3.76
N HIS A 73 10.02 6.73 -2.46
CA HIS A 73 10.66 5.97 -1.38
C HIS A 73 10.40 4.46 -1.55
N TRP A 74 9.13 4.05 -1.69
CA TRP A 74 8.76 2.66 -1.86
C TRP A 74 9.29 2.06 -3.17
N LYS A 75 9.38 2.89 -4.23
CA LYS A 75 9.97 2.50 -5.52
C LYS A 75 11.47 2.23 -5.39
N ARG A 76 12.23 3.13 -4.71
CA ARG A 76 13.68 2.94 -4.49
C ARG A 76 13.99 1.70 -3.66
N LEU A 77 13.11 1.33 -2.74
CA LEU A 77 13.24 0.08 -1.96
C LEU A 77 12.91 -1.19 -2.78
N GLY A 78 12.51 -1.06 -4.06
CA GLY A 78 12.02 -2.20 -4.84
C GLY A 78 10.72 -2.80 -4.34
N ARG A 79 9.98 -2.09 -3.46
CA ARG A 79 8.80 -2.56 -2.73
C ARG A 79 7.50 -1.85 -3.14
N LEU A 80 7.49 -1.10 -4.23
CA LEU A 80 6.29 -0.46 -4.73
C LEU A 80 5.40 -1.49 -5.44
N PRO A 81 4.22 -1.85 -4.90
CA PRO A 81 3.36 -2.90 -5.46
C PRO A 81 2.60 -2.42 -6.69
N LYS A 82 1.83 -3.33 -7.33
CA LYS A 82 0.96 -3.00 -8.49
C LYS A 82 -0.08 -1.93 -8.13
N ASN A 83 -0.64 -1.98 -6.93
CA ASN A 83 -1.73 -1.09 -6.50
C ASN A 83 -1.28 -0.15 -5.37
N VAL A 84 -1.36 1.15 -5.61
CA VAL A 84 -1.01 2.22 -4.65
C VAL A 84 -2.24 3.07 -4.38
N VAL A 85 -2.66 3.14 -3.13
CA VAL A 85 -3.79 3.96 -2.68
C VAL A 85 -3.27 5.20 -1.97
N ILE A 86 -3.70 6.39 -2.38
CA ILE A 86 -3.31 7.66 -1.77
C ILE A 86 -4.56 8.33 -1.19
N HIS A 87 -4.61 8.48 0.14
CA HIS A 87 -5.65 9.22 0.85
C HIS A 87 -5.01 10.30 1.71
N LEU A 88 -4.80 11.45 1.13
CA LEU A 88 -4.18 12.62 1.71
C LEU A 88 -4.97 13.88 1.31
N GLY A 89 -4.87 14.94 2.09
CA GLY A 89 -5.57 16.20 1.88
C GLY A 89 -6.56 16.56 2.99
N ASN A 90 -6.78 15.66 3.96
CA ASN A 90 -7.61 16.01 5.12
C ASN A 90 -6.94 17.09 6.00
N ASN A 91 -5.62 17.24 5.95
CA ASN A 91 -4.83 18.18 6.75
C ASN A 91 -4.36 19.42 5.95
N GLY A 92 -4.72 19.57 4.68
CA GLY A 92 -4.30 20.70 3.86
C GLY A 92 -4.61 20.51 2.38
N ILE A 93 -4.21 21.48 1.59
CA ILE A 93 -4.57 21.61 0.18
C ILE A 93 -3.90 20.52 -0.68
N VAL A 94 -4.66 19.93 -1.60
CA VAL A 94 -4.16 19.12 -2.70
C VAL A 94 -3.84 20.01 -3.90
N ARG A 95 -2.56 20.17 -4.25
CA ARG A 95 -2.18 20.85 -5.48
C ARG A 95 -2.25 19.89 -6.66
N ALA A 96 -2.68 20.37 -7.82
CA ALA A 96 -2.77 19.53 -9.03
C ALA A 96 -1.39 19.01 -9.47
N SER A 97 -0.32 19.78 -9.27
CA SER A 97 1.06 19.38 -9.51
C SER A 97 1.47 18.18 -8.64
N ASP A 98 1.17 18.23 -7.33
CA ASP A 98 1.56 17.17 -6.41
C ASP A 98 0.85 15.86 -6.76
N CYS A 99 -0.43 15.94 -7.16
CA CYS A 99 -1.16 14.77 -7.63
C CYS A 99 -0.54 14.18 -8.90
N SER A 100 -0.22 15.01 -9.88
CA SER A 100 0.42 14.57 -11.12
C SER A 100 1.78 13.94 -10.84
N HIS A 101 2.59 14.56 -9.99
CA HIS A 101 3.91 14.03 -9.62
C HIS A 101 3.82 12.69 -8.87
N ALA A 102 2.81 12.50 -8.00
CA ALA A 102 2.61 11.24 -7.31
C ALA A 102 2.28 10.09 -8.28
N VAL A 103 1.38 10.34 -9.26
CA VAL A 103 1.02 9.34 -10.28
C VAL A 103 2.22 9.03 -11.19
N GLN A 104 2.95 10.05 -11.64
CA GLN A 104 4.15 9.89 -12.47
C GLN A 104 5.27 9.13 -11.74
N ALA A 105 5.46 9.40 -10.44
CA ALA A 105 6.44 8.70 -9.60
C ALA A 105 6.19 7.20 -9.53
N ALA A 106 4.92 6.77 -9.49
CA ALA A 106 4.54 5.36 -9.51
C ALA A 106 4.95 4.68 -10.82
N GLY A 107 4.88 5.40 -11.95
CA GLY A 107 5.12 4.86 -13.29
C GLY A 107 3.89 4.15 -13.86
N ILE A 108 3.87 3.96 -15.17
CA ILE A 108 2.70 3.53 -15.96
C ILE A 108 2.24 2.10 -15.67
N HIS A 109 3.10 1.26 -15.09
CA HIS A 109 2.81 -0.16 -14.80
C HIS A 109 2.16 -0.37 -13.43
N ARG A 110 1.78 0.69 -12.72
CA ARG A 110 1.14 0.63 -11.41
C ARG A 110 -0.15 1.40 -11.41
N HIS A 111 -1.18 0.86 -10.78
CA HIS A 111 -2.45 1.54 -10.59
C HIS A 111 -2.37 2.45 -9.36
N VAL A 112 -2.69 3.72 -9.54
CA VAL A 112 -2.73 4.72 -8.46
C VAL A 112 -4.19 5.09 -8.17
N PHE A 113 -4.64 4.79 -6.97
CA PHE A 113 -6.01 5.07 -6.52
C PHE A 113 -6.00 6.33 -5.66
N LEU A 114 -6.68 7.35 -6.12
CA LEU A 114 -6.83 8.64 -5.43
C LEU A 114 -8.17 8.66 -4.69
N VAL A 115 -8.13 8.86 -3.38
CA VAL A 115 -9.33 8.84 -2.53
C VAL A 115 -9.84 10.26 -2.30
N THR A 116 -11.14 10.50 -2.54
CA THR A 116 -11.75 11.80 -2.25
C THR A 116 -11.94 12.04 -0.76
N LEU A 117 -11.88 13.30 -0.36
CA LEU A 117 -11.87 13.74 1.01
C LEU A 117 -13.29 13.91 1.58
N LYS A 118 -13.52 13.44 2.80
CA LYS A 118 -14.68 13.75 3.64
C LYS A 118 -14.18 14.46 4.89
N VAL A 119 -13.96 15.75 4.76
CA VAL A 119 -13.45 16.62 5.84
C VAL A 119 -14.24 17.92 5.87
N PRO A 120 -14.62 18.46 7.04
CA PRO A 120 -15.38 19.71 7.15
C PRO A 120 -14.44 20.93 7.03
N ARG A 121 -13.81 21.07 5.86
CA ARG A 121 -12.86 22.13 5.54
C ARG A 121 -13.21 22.83 4.23
N SER A 122 -12.89 24.12 4.13
CA SER A 122 -13.21 24.94 2.97
C SER A 122 -12.57 24.44 1.67
N TRP A 123 -11.38 23.85 1.74
CA TRP A 123 -10.66 23.35 0.55
C TRP A 123 -11.22 22.03 -0.01
N ARG A 124 -12.02 21.27 0.74
CA ARG A 124 -12.54 19.95 0.33
C ARG A 124 -13.16 19.93 -1.07
N ILE A 125 -13.99 20.92 -1.40
CA ILE A 125 -14.69 20.95 -2.70
C ILE A 125 -13.68 21.08 -3.85
N LEU A 126 -12.75 22.00 -3.74
CA LEU A 126 -11.73 22.25 -4.76
C LEU A 126 -10.78 21.07 -4.88
N ASP A 127 -10.35 20.51 -3.75
CA ASP A 127 -9.42 19.40 -3.73
C ASP A 127 -10.03 18.10 -4.29
N ASN A 128 -11.30 17.81 -3.99
CA ASN A 128 -12.00 16.70 -4.62
C ASN A 128 -12.15 16.88 -6.15
N ARG A 129 -12.32 18.13 -6.64
CA ARG A 129 -12.28 18.41 -8.09
C ARG A 129 -10.89 18.14 -8.68
N ARG A 130 -9.82 18.52 -7.98
CA ARG A 130 -8.42 18.28 -8.39
C ARG A 130 -8.10 16.80 -8.45
N LEU A 131 -8.51 16.03 -7.42
CA LEU A 131 -8.34 14.57 -7.38
C LEU A 131 -9.09 13.88 -8.54
N ARG A 132 -10.34 14.28 -8.81
CA ARG A 132 -11.11 13.77 -9.95
C ARG A 132 -10.45 14.11 -11.30
N PHE A 133 -9.96 15.34 -11.45
CA PHE A 133 -9.25 15.75 -12.65
C PHE A 133 -7.96 14.95 -12.84
N CYS A 134 -7.16 14.80 -11.80
CA CYS A 134 -5.93 14.03 -11.81
C CYS A 134 -6.20 12.55 -12.20
N ALA A 135 -7.23 11.93 -11.59
CA ALA A 135 -7.61 10.55 -11.93
C ALA A 135 -8.02 10.37 -13.40
N ARG A 136 -8.64 11.38 -14.03
CA ARG A 136 -9.01 11.32 -15.46
C ARG A 136 -7.85 11.61 -16.41
N ARG A 137 -6.80 12.28 -15.92
CA ARG A 137 -5.65 12.68 -16.76
C ARG A 137 -4.71 11.54 -17.09
N PHE A 138 -4.63 10.53 -16.25
CA PHE A 138 -3.67 9.43 -16.37
C PHE A 138 -4.41 8.10 -16.49
N ALA A 139 -4.06 7.29 -17.50
CA ALA A 139 -4.70 6.00 -17.77
C ALA A 139 -4.56 5.00 -16.60
N ASN A 140 -3.49 5.14 -15.79
CA ASN A 140 -3.20 4.31 -14.63
C ASN A 140 -3.67 4.92 -13.30
N ALA A 141 -4.40 6.05 -13.32
CA ALA A 141 -4.96 6.65 -12.13
C ALA A 141 -6.47 6.39 -12.04
N HIS A 142 -6.93 6.04 -10.86
CA HIS A 142 -8.31 5.66 -10.57
C HIS A 142 -8.84 6.45 -9.39
N LEU A 143 -10.14 6.77 -9.41
CA LEU A 143 -10.79 7.47 -8.31
C LEU A 143 -11.50 6.49 -7.38
N ILE A 144 -11.31 6.67 -6.07
CA ILE A 144 -12.16 6.10 -5.02
C ILE A 144 -12.98 7.23 -4.41
N ASP A 145 -14.28 7.28 -4.71
CA ASP A 145 -15.14 8.37 -4.24
C ASP A 145 -15.66 8.11 -2.83
N TRP A 146 -14.76 8.27 -1.85
CA TRP A 146 -15.09 8.15 -0.43
C TRP A 146 -16.11 9.20 -0.01
N TYR A 147 -15.99 10.44 -0.50
CA TYR A 147 -16.95 11.49 -0.17
C TYR A 147 -18.38 11.11 -0.55
N ALA A 148 -18.61 10.70 -1.79
CA ALA A 148 -19.94 10.33 -2.24
C ALA A 148 -20.48 9.10 -1.50
N ASN A 149 -19.60 8.13 -1.17
CA ASN A 149 -20.00 6.91 -0.48
C ASN A 149 -20.32 7.13 1.01
N SER A 150 -19.72 8.14 1.63
CA SER A 150 -19.79 8.31 3.10
C SER A 150 -20.58 9.53 3.60
N ARG A 151 -20.90 10.49 2.71
CA ARG A 151 -21.50 11.76 3.12
C ARG A 151 -22.84 11.60 3.87
N ASP A 152 -23.62 10.57 3.54
CA ASP A 152 -24.94 10.30 4.09
C ASP A 152 -24.88 9.28 5.25
N HIS A 153 -23.68 8.97 5.76
CA HIS A 153 -23.45 8.03 6.85
C HIS A 153 -22.75 8.71 8.04
N PRO A 154 -23.42 9.58 8.81
CA PRO A 154 -22.79 10.32 9.90
C PRO A 154 -22.20 9.39 10.98
N GLY A 155 -22.81 8.21 11.22
CA GLY A 155 -22.31 7.23 12.19
C GLY A 155 -20.96 6.58 11.82
N TRP A 156 -20.45 6.79 10.62
CA TRP A 156 -19.12 6.33 10.24
C TRP A 156 -18.00 7.26 10.71
N PHE A 157 -18.34 8.40 11.29
CA PHE A 157 -17.39 9.43 11.71
C PHE A 157 -17.49 9.74 13.19
N ALA A 158 -16.36 10.06 13.79
CA ALA A 158 -16.28 10.65 15.10
C ALA A 158 -16.92 12.07 15.10
N ARG A 159 -16.99 12.70 16.27
CA ARG A 159 -17.63 14.03 16.42
C ARG A 159 -17.03 15.12 15.53
N ASP A 160 -15.78 14.98 15.10
CA ASP A 160 -15.10 15.92 14.20
C ASP A 160 -15.55 15.80 12.73
N GLY A 161 -16.32 14.77 12.39
CA GLY A 161 -16.93 14.56 11.09
C GLY A 161 -16.02 14.01 10.01
N TYR A 162 -14.79 13.54 10.35
CA TYR A 162 -13.87 12.95 9.35
C TYR A 162 -13.01 11.79 9.86
N HIS A 163 -12.62 11.72 11.13
CA HIS A 163 -12.00 10.51 11.67
C HIS A 163 -13.03 9.38 11.78
N LEU A 164 -12.59 8.16 11.53
CA LEU A 164 -13.48 7.02 11.35
C LEU A 164 -13.82 6.34 12.68
N THR A 165 -15.09 6.01 12.88
CA THR A 165 -15.54 5.03 13.88
C THR A 165 -15.18 3.61 13.40
N ALA A 166 -15.36 2.58 14.23
CA ALA A 166 -15.14 1.19 13.82
C ALA A 166 -15.95 0.82 12.57
N SER A 167 -17.25 1.20 12.52
CA SER A 167 -18.08 0.97 11.33
C SER A 167 -17.59 1.75 10.10
N GLY A 168 -17.09 2.97 10.31
CA GLY A 168 -16.47 3.79 9.26
C GLY A 168 -15.18 3.18 8.71
N GLN A 169 -14.33 2.62 9.57
CA GLN A 169 -13.10 1.92 9.18
C GLN A 169 -13.40 0.71 8.28
N THR A 170 -14.35 -0.12 8.68
CA THR A 170 -14.80 -1.28 7.90
C THR A 170 -15.40 -0.86 6.55
N ALA A 171 -16.26 0.17 6.53
CA ALA A 171 -16.88 0.69 5.30
C ALA A 171 -15.82 1.27 4.35
N TYR A 172 -14.86 2.06 4.88
CA TYR A 172 -13.76 2.65 4.13
C TYR A 172 -12.89 1.56 3.48
N ALA A 173 -12.38 0.63 4.26
CA ALA A 173 -11.50 -0.42 3.76
C ALA A 173 -12.22 -1.33 2.75
N SER A 174 -13.51 -1.61 2.95
CA SER A 174 -14.33 -2.38 2.01
C SER A 174 -14.52 -1.65 0.68
N LEU A 175 -14.78 -0.33 0.69
CA LEU A 175 -14.86 0.46 -0.53
C LEU A 175 -13.54 0.44 -1.29
N VAL A 176 -12.43 0.68 -0.59
CA VAL A 176 -11.09 0.69 -1.19
C VAL A 176 -10.78 -0.67 -1.85
N ALA A 177 -11.02 -1.77 -1.13
CA ALA A 177 -10.77 -3.12 -1.66
C ALA A 177 -11.61 -3.43 -2.90
N ARG A 178 -12.92 -3.12 -2.89
CA ARG A 178 -13.81 -3.31 -4.05
C ARG A 178 -13.36 -2.49 -5.26
N ARG A 179 -12.92 -1.25 -5.05
CA ARG A 179 -12.47 -0.38 -6.16
C ARG A 179 -11.16 -0.86 -6.77
N ILE A 180 -10.26 -1.43 -5.98
CA ILE A 180 -9.04 -2.06 -6.49
C ILE A 180 -9.39 -3.32 -7.30
N ALA A 181 -10.27 -4.16 -6.79
CA ALA A 181 -10.68 -5.41 -7.46
C ALA A 181 -11.41 -5.18 -8.79
N ALA A 182 -12.00 -4.00 -9.00
CA ALA A 182 -12.67 -3.62 -10.24
C ALA A 182 -11.71 -3.15 -11.35
N VAL A 183 -10.41 -3.08 -11.09
CA VAL A 183 -9.38 -2.69 -12.07
C VAL A 183 -8.56 -3.92 -12.43
N PRO A 184 -8.46 -4.30 -13.70
CA PRO A 184 -7.79 -5.50 -14.17
C PRO A 184 -6.26 -5.50 -13.98
#